data_95eb2a36109ee3927d3fa2fab5f141cd
#
_entry.id   95eb2a36109ee3927d3fa2fab5f141cd
#
_cell.length_a   1.000
_cell.length_b   1.000
_cell.length_c   1.000
_cell.angle_alpha   90.00
_cell.angle_beta   90.00
_cell.angle_gamma   90.00
#
_symmetry.space_group_name_H-M   'P 1'
#
loop_
_entity.id
_entity.type
_entity.pdbx_description
1 polymer ?
#
loop_
_entity_poly.entity_id
_entity_poly.type
_entity_poly.pdbx_seq_one_letter_code
_entity_poly.pdbx_strand_id
1 'polypeptide(L)'
;MKDITKYFTTEALTPINAPFYSEKENVKGEDRRAKICESIEEAIKRSGLKDGMTISFHHAFRGGDLLINNVLNVIAKMGFKNLTLASSSLASVHDPVIEHIK
;
A
#
# COMPACT_ATOMS: atom_id res chain seq x y z
N MET A 1 -33.83 12.46 -14.79
CA MET A 1 -32.70 11.87 -14.03
C MET A 1 -32.79 10.37 -14.09
N LYS A 2 -31.76 9.73 -14.54
CA LYS A 2 -31.74 8.26 -14.53
C LYS A 2 -31.87 7.74 -13.10
N ASP A 3 -32.77 6.79 -12.90
CA ASP A 3 -32.83 6.08 -11.65
C ASP A 3 -31.58 5.20 -11.49
N ILE A 4 -30.69 5.60 -10.59
CA ILE A 4 -29.45 4.88 -10.31
C ILE A 4 -29.65 3.76 -9.29
N THR A 5 -30.81 3.66 -8.66
CA THR A 5 -31.07 2.64 -7.63
C THR A 5 -30.95 1.21 -8.18
N LYS A 6 -31.21 1.01 -9.46
CA LYS A 6 -31.04 -0.29 -10.11
C LYS A 6 -29.60 -0.80 -10.13
N TYR A 7 -28.63 0.08 -9.94
CA TYR A 7 -27.20 -0.29 -9.85
C TYR A 7 -26.77 -0.61 -8.43
N PHE A 8 -27.59 -0.26 -7.46
CA PHE A 8 -27.32 -0.45 -6.04
C PHE A 8 -28.33 -1.41 -5.41
N THR A 9 -28.56 -2.54 -6.06
CA THR A 9 -29.41 -3.58 -5.51
C THR A 9 -28.67 -4.35 -4.41
N THR A 10 -29.42 -4.98 -3.52
CA THR A 10 -28.87 -5.89 -2.51
C THR A 10 -28.04 -7.00 -3.17
N GLU A 11 -28.47 -7.49 -4.32
CA GLU A 11 -27.74 -8.51 -5.09
C GLU A 11 -26.41 -8.02 -5.61
N ALA A 12 -26.29 -6.74 -5.97
CA ALA A 12 -25.04 -6.15 -6.39
C ALA A 12 -24.05 -5.94 -5.24
N LEU A 13 -24.56 -5.71 -4.04
CA LEU A 13 -23.72 -5.45 -2.85
C LEU A 13 -23.33 -6.72 -2.11
N THR A 14 -24.24 -7.71 -2.05
CA THR A 14 -23.99 -8.95 -1.31
C THR A 14 -22.81 -9.76 -1.83
N PRO A 15 -22.60 -9.93 -3.15
CA PRO A 15 -21.44 -10.64 -3.67
C PRO A 15 -20.10 -10.00 -3.35
N ILE A 16 -20.07 -8.69 -3.13
CA ILE A 16 -18.84 -7.99 -2.77
C ILE A 16 -18.33 -8.43 -1.40
N ASN A 17 -19.24 -8.61 -0.44
CA ASN A 17 -18.87 -9.03 0.89
C ASN A 17 -18.56 -10.51 0.99
N ALA A 18 -19.34 -11.36 0.34
CA ALA A 18 -19.21 -12.80 0.45
C ALA A 18 -17.86 -13.35 -0.06
N PRO A 19 -17.35 -12.96 -1.23
CA PRO A 19 -16.05 -13.45 -1.71
C PRO A 19 -14.86 -12.91 -0.93
N PHE A 20 -14.90 -11.64 -0.52
CA PHE A 20 -13.77 -10.97 0.11
C PHE A 20 -13.63 -11.27 1.60
N TYR A 21 -14.71 -11.63 2.25
CA TYR A 21 -14.75 -11.92 3.68
C TYR A 21 -15.03 -13.38 3.98
N SER A 22 -14.74 -14.25 3.03
CA SER A 22 -14.85 -15.68 3.25
C SER A 22 -13.93 -16.13 4.38
N GLU A 23 -14.48 -16.69 5.43
CA GLU A 23 -13.71 -17.24 6.54
C GLU A 23 -12.74 -18.34 6.11
N LYS A 24 -13.02 -19.00 4.99
CA LYS A 24 -12.15 -20.06 4.45
C LYS A 24 -10.76 -19.54 4.06
N GLU A 25 -10.66 -18.30 3.62
CA GLU A 25 -9.36 -17.69 3.30
C GLU A 25 -8.59 -17.30 4.55
N ASN A 26 -9.30 -17.06 5.65
CA ASN A 26 -8.69 -16.69 6.92
C ASN A 26 -8.35 -17.89 7.80
N VAL A 27 -9.00 -19.02 7.60
CA VAL A 27 -8.96 -20.17 8.52
C VAL A 27 -7.83 -21.13 8.24
N LYS A 28 -7.24 -21.11 7.07
CA LYS A 28 -6.12 -22.02 6.78
C LYS A 28 -4.79 -21.51 7.32
N GLY A 29 -4.77 -21.21 8.61
CA GLY A 29 -3.59 -21.32 9.44
C GLY A 29 -2.43 -20.40 9.11
N GLU A 30 -2.59 -19.40 8.26
CA GLU A 30 -1.62 -18.33 8.26
C GLU A 30 -1.81 -17.53 9.54
N ASP A 31 -0.91 -17.76 10.49
CA ASP A 31 -0.83 -16.90 11.64
C ASP A 31 -0.67 -15.45 11.15
N ARG A 32 -1.69 -14.62 11.35
CA ARG A 32 -1.65 -13.21 10.98
C ARG A 32 -0.46 -12.49 11.59
N ARG A 33 0.02 -12.96 12.73
CA ARG A 33 1.20 -12.43 13.40
C ARG A 33 2.46 -12.65 12.57
N ALA A 34 2.51 -13.71 11.77
CA ALA A 34 3.64 -13.95 10.88
C ALA A 34 3.81 -12.89 9.79
N LYS A 35 2.76 -12.11 9.53
CA LYS A 35 2.80 -10.98 8.58
C LYS A 35 3.21 -9.66 9.22
N ILE A 36 3.31 -9.61 10.53
CA ILE A 36 3.74 -8.42 11.25
C ILE A 36 5.26 -8.37 11.22
N CYS A 37 5.79 -7.24 10.75
CA CYS A 37 7.22 -6.98 10.76
C CYS A 37 7.57 -6.05 11.91
N GLU A 38 8.74 -6.24 12.49
CA GLU A 38 9.21 -5.41 13.61
C GLU A 38 9.72 -4.05 13.16
N SER A 39 10.07 -3.92 11.89
CA SER A 39 10.58 -2.68 11.33
C SER A 39 10.25 -2.55 9.85
N ILE A 40 10.36 -1.32 9.34
CA ILE A 40 10.23 -1.06 7.89
C ILE A 40 11.32 -1.80 7.13
N GLU A 41 12.53 -1.84 7.65
CA GLU A 41 13.64 -2.56 7.02
C GLU A 41 13.32 -4.04 6.85
N GLU A 42 12.79 -4.69 7.88
CA GLU A 42 12.37 -6.09 7.80
C GLU A 42 11.27 -6.27 6.74
N ALA A 43 10.29 -5.39 6.72
CA ALA A 43 9.23 -5.44 5.73
C ALA A 43 9.78 -5.33 4.30
N ILE A 44 10.72 -4.44 4.06
CA ILE A 44 11.37 -4.28 2.76
C ILE A 44 12.12 -5.55 2.38
N LYS A 45 12.89 -6.13 3.27
CA LYS A 45 13.61 -7.40 3.02
C LYS A 45 12.65 -8.53 2.67
N ARG A 46 11.56 -8.65 3.39
CA ARG A 46 10.56 -9.69 3.16
C ARG A 46 9.73 -9.48 1.91
N SER A 47 9.62 -8.24 1.42
CA SER A 47 8.86 -7.92 0.21
C SER A 47 9.51 -8.41 -1.07
N GLY A 48 10.81 -8.70 -1.05
CA GLY A 48 11.55 -9.06 -2.25
C GLY A 48 11.91 -7.88 -3.13
N LEU A 49 11.91 -6.66 -2.60
CA LEU A 49 12.29 -5.47 -3.35
C LEU A 49 13.69 -5.61 -3.95
N LYS A 50 13.83 -5.19 -5.20
CA LYS A 50 15.10 -5.17 -5.95
C LYS A 50 15.25 -3.86 -6.68
N ASP A 51 16.48 -3.52 -7.02
CA ASP A 51 16.79 -2.37 -7.86
C ASP A 51 15.99 -2.40 -9.16
N GLY A 52 15.54 -1.26 -9.62
CA GLY A 52 14.75 -1.13 -10.84
C GLY A 52 13.26 -1.39 -10.69
N MET A 53 12.80 -1.82 -9.52
CA MET A 53 11.37 -2.05 -9.28
C MET A 53 10.61 -0.75 -9.05
N THR A 54 9.30 -0.84 -9.18
CA THR A 54 8.35 0.24 -8.86
C THR A 54 7.74 0.01 -7.49
N ILE A 55 7.73 1.07 -6.69
CA ILE A 55 7.05 1.07 -5.39
C ILE A 55 5.81 1.95 -5.51
N SER A 56 4.67 1.43 -5.10
CA SER A 56 3.41 2.15 -5.11
C SER A 56 2.95 2.49 -3.70
N PHE A 57 2.43 3.69 -3.55
CA PHE A 57 1.84 4.15 -2.31
C PHE A 57 0.44 4.68 -2.54
N HIS A 58 -0.45 4.35 -1.63
CA HIS A 58 -1.80 4.89 -1.56
C HIS A 58 -2.06 5.38 -0.14
N HIS A 59 -2.67 6.53 -0.02
CA HIS A 59 -3.01 7.10 1.28
C HIS A 59 -4.42 7.70 1.27
N ALA A 60 -5.03 7.75 2.44
CA ALA A 60 -6.39 8.27 2.62
C ALA A 60 -6.43 9.66 3.24
N PHE A 61 -5.30 10.22 3.62
CA PHE A 61 -5.23 11.52 4.30
C PHE A 61 -5.03 12.66 3.32
N ARG A 62 -5.81 13.74 3.45
CA ARG A 62 -5.79 14.86 2.51
C ARG A 62 -4.44 15.58 2.44
N GLY A 63 -3.80 15.78 3.54
CA GLY A 63 -2.47 16.42 3.59
C GLY A 63 -1.32 15.45 3.39
N GLY A 64 -1.62 14.18 3.14
CA GLY A 64 -0.63 13.13 3.13
C GLY A 64 -0.23 12.70 4.54
N ASP A 65 0.73 11.83 4.62
CA ASP A 65 1.35 11.37 5.84
C ASP A 65 2.85 11.16 5.62
N LEU A 66 3.56 10.79 6.66
CA LEU A 66 5.00 10.58 6.58
C LEU A 66 5.42 9.16 6.18
N LEU A 67 4.49 8.30 5.81
CA LEU A 67 4.81 6.92 5.49
C LEU A 67 5.78 6.83 4.30
N ILE A 68 5.48 7.53 3.22
CA ILE A 68 6.35 7.57 2.03
C ILE A 68 7.76 8.04 2.42
N ASN A 69 7.85 9.12 3.17
CA ASN A 69 9.12 9.69 3.61
C ASN A 69 9.93 8.66 4.41
N ASN A 70 9.29 8.02 5.38
CA ASN A 70 9.94 7.04 6.25
C ASN A 70 10.40 5.80 5.47
N VAL A 71 9.56 5.28 4.59
CA VAL A 71 9.91 4.11 3.79
C VAL A 71 11.06 4.43 2.83
N LEU A 72 11.00 5.55 2.14
CA LEU A 72 12.07 5.93 1.20
C LEU A 72 13.39 6.23 1.90
N ASN A 73 13.37 6.79 3.09
CA ASN A 73 14.57 6.99 3.90
C ASN A 73 15.24 5.65 4.25
N VAL A 74 14.44 4.65 4.64
CA VAL A 74 14.96 3.31 4.94
C VAL A 74 15.50 2.64 3.68
N ILE A 75 14.79 2.73 2.58
CA ILE A 75 15.21 2.18 1.29
C ILE A 75 16.55 2.77 0.85
N ALA A 76 16.70 4.08 0.98
CA ALA A 76 17.95 4.77 0.65
C ALA A 76 19.11 4.29 1.54
N LYS A 77 18.87 4.14 2.84
CA LYS A 77 19.86 3.58 3.78
C LYS A 77 20.26 2.15 3.45
N MET A 78 19.33 1.37 2.93
CA MET A 78 19.60 -0.02 2.52
C MET A 78 20.39 -0.12 1.21
N GLY A 79 20.53 1.00 0.48
CA GLY A 79 21.33 1.06 -0.74
C GLY A 79 20.61 0.70 -2.02
N PHE A 80 19.30 0.61 -2.03
CA PHE A 80 18.53 0.38 -3.26
C PHE A 80 18.64 1.55 -4.24
N LYS A 81 18.66 1.23 -5.53
CA LYS A 81 18.84 2.20 -6.62
C LYS A 81 17.85 1.96 -7.75
N ASN A 82 17.66 3.00 -8.56
CA ASN A 82 16.85 2.96 -9.78
C ASN A 82 15.39 2.55 -9.55
N LEU A 83 14.84 2.87 -8.39
CA LEU A 83 13.46 2.61 -8.08
C LEU A 83 12.55 3.66 -8.70
N THR A 84 11.36 3.26 -9.09
CA THR A 84 10.29 4.15 -9.53
C THR A 84 9.26 4.30 -8.42
N LEU A 85 8.91 5.54 -8.10
CA LEU A 85 7.87 5.84 -7.15
C LEU A 85 6.56 6.10 -7.89
N ALA A 86 5.55 5.31 -7.57
CA ALA A 86 4.19 5.53 -8.02
C ALA A 86 3.31 5.83 -6.81
N SER A 87 2.72 7.01 -6.78
CA SER A 87 1.85 7.40 -5.66
C SER A 87 0.51 7.88 -6.19
N SER A 88 -0.56 7.61 -5.44
CA SER A 88 -1.88 8.13 -5.77
C SER A 88 -1.92 9.65 -5.73
N SER A 89 -1.17 10.26 -4.82
CA SER A 89 -0.95 11.72 -4.76
C SER A 89 0.26 12.02 -3.90
N LEU A 90 0.81 13.21 -4.07
CA LEU A 90 1.85 13.77 -3.22
C LEU A 90 1.41 15.14 -2.71
N ALA A 91 1.77 15.46 -1.49
CA ALA A 91 1.49 16.75 -0.87
C ALA A 91 2.80 17.41 -0.41
N SER A 92 2.72 18.61 0.08
CA SER A 92 3.92 19.36 0.54
C SER A 92 4.70 18.64 1.65
N VAL A 93 4.03 17.83 2.45
CA VAL A 93 4.70 17.00 3.47
C VAL A 93 5.72 16.02 2.85
N HIS A 94 5.58 15.72 1.56
CA HIS A 94 6.45 14.81 0.83
C HIS A 94 7.63 15.54 0.14
N ASP A 95 7.74 16.84 0.27
CA ASP A 95 8.84 17.61 -0.36
C ASP A 95 10.23 17.04 -0.05
N PRO A 96 10.53 16.57 1.16
CA PRO A 96 11.83 15.95 1.43
C PRO A 96 12.17 14.74 0.57
N VAL A 97 11.19 14.09 -0.04
CA VAL A 97 11.39 12.96 -0.95
C VAL A 97 12.22 13.36 -2.18
N ILE A 98 12.20 14.64 -2.56
CA ILE A 98 12.96 15.17 -3.69
C ILE A 98 14.46 14.86 -3.55
N GLU A 99 14.99 14.80 -2.35
CA GLU A 99 16.39 14.49 -2.11
C GLU A 99 16.79 13.08 -2.57
N HIS A 100 15.83 12.19 -2.73
CA HIS A 100 16.06 10.84 -3.24
C HIS A 100 15.98 10.76 -4.77
N ILE A 101 15.54 11.82 -5.41
CA ILE A 101 15.44 11.90 -6.87
C ILE A 101 16.75 12.48 -7.41
N LYS A 102 17.44 11.67 -8.15
CA LYS A 102 18.71 12.09 -8.77
C LYS A 102 18.67 11.89 -10.27
#